data_50ac088fc744141e1f218cf93e33db02
#
_entry.id   50ac088fc744141e1f218cf93e33db02
#
_cell.length_a   1.000
_cell.length_b   1.000
_cell.length_c   1.000
_cell.angle_alpha   90.00
_cell.angle_beta   90.00
_cell.angle_gamma   90.00
#
_symmetry.space_group_name_H-M   'P 1'
#
loop_
_entity.id
_entity.type
_entity.pdbx_description
1 polymer ?
#
loop_
_entity_poly.entity_id
_entity_poly.type
_entity_poly.pdbx_seq_one_letter_code
_entity_poly.pdbx_strand_id
1 'polypeptide(L)' 'MFFKPNTIESSTVRNILLNPSTNQVMVQFKNNAKTYLYDNVDADGIIDVFFGEITSMGKFVNAYCKGNLTTVVG' A
#
# COMPACT_ATOMS: atom_id res chain seq x y z
N MET A 1 4.32 12.75 -3.42
CA MET A 1 2.85 12.81 -3.44
C MET A 1 2.27 11.40 -3.42
N PHE A 2 1.28 11.19 -2.59
CA PHE A 2 0.58 9.90 -2.56
C PHE A 2 -0.43 9.82 -3.70
N PHE A 3 -0.54 8.64 -4.31
CA PHE A 3 -1.58 8.40 -5.30
C PHE A 3 -2.45 7.22 -4.86
N LYS A 4 -3.67 7.16 -5.39
CA LYS A 4 -4.61 6.09 -5.11
C LYS A 4 -4.74 5.22 -6.37
N PRO A 5 -4.62 3.89 -6.27
CA PRO A 5 -4.82 3.03 -7.44
C PRO A 5 -6.27 3.11 -7.93
N ASN A 6 -6.45 2.89 -9.23
CA ASN A 6 -7.77 2.96 -9.85
C ASN A 6 -8.73 1.91 -9.30
N THR A 7 -8.20 0.73 -8.98
CA THR A 7 -9.00 -0.38 -8.49
C THR A 7 -8.36 -0.94 -7.22
N ILE A 8 -9.17 -1.11 -6.19
CA ILE A 8 -8.74 -1.79 -4.96
C ILE A 8 -9.50 -3.09 -4.86
N GLU A 9 -8.92 -4.15 -5.42
CA GLU A 9 -9.49 -5.49 -5.35
C GLU A 9 -8.81 -6.24 -4.20
N SER A 10 -9.46 -6.25 -3.03
CA SER A 10 -8.91 -6.94 -1.88
C SER A 10 -10.02 -7.26 -0.88
N SER A 11 -9.94 -8.44 -0.31
CA SER A 11 -10.82 -8.82 0.79
C SER A 11 -10.38 -8.22 2.12
N THR A 12 -9.16 -7.70 2.21
CA THR A 12 -8.56 -7.24 3.46
C THR A 12 -8.23 -5.76 3.49
N VAL A 13 -7.94 -5.14 2.34
CA VAL A 13 -7.54 -3.73 2.27
C VAL A 13 -8.75 -2.87 1.90
N ARG A 14 -9.03 -1.87 2.74
CA ARG A 14 -10.11 -0.90 2.51
C ARG A 14 -9.62 0.25 1.64
N ASN A 15 -8.47 0.83 2.01
CA ASN A 15 -7.85 1.94 1.29
C ASN A 15 -6.35 1.76 1.26
N ILE A 16 -5.75 2.26 0.19
CA ILE A 16 -4.30 2.27 0.05
C ILE A 16 -3.88 3.51 -0.72
N LEU A 17 -2.80 4.14 -0.25
CA LEU A 17 -2.19 5.29 -0.91
C LEU A 17 -0.70 5.02 -1.01
N LEU A 18 -0.12 5.29 -2.17
CA LEU A 18 1.28 5.01 -2.44
C LEU A 18 2.01 6.28 -2.84
N ASN A 19 3.25 6.42 -2.36
CA ASN A 19 4.08 7.57 -2.69
C ASN A 19 5.41 7.10 -3.29
N PRO A 20 5.56 7.18 -4.62
CA PRO A 20 6.79 6.73 -5.28
C PRO A 20 7.99 7.65 -5.01
N SER A 21 7.75 8.89 -4.61
CA SER A 21 8.83 9.83 -4.31
C SER A 21 9.54 9.49 -3.00
N THR A 22 8.82 8.95 -2.03
CA THR A 22 9.36 8.62 -0.71
C THR A 22 9.39 7.13 -0.43
N ASN A 23 8.88 6.30 -1.36
CA ASN A 23 8.74 4.85 -1.20
C ASN A 23 7.92 4.50 0.04
N GLN A 24 6.88 5.27 0.29
CA GLN A 24 5.96 5.06 1.41
C GLN A 24 4.60 4.59 0.91
N VAL A 25 3.96 3.76 1.72
CA VAL A 25 2.61 3.26 1.42
C VAL A 25 1.76 3.37 2.68
N MET A 26 0.60 4.00 2.57
CA MET A 26 -0.39 4.04 3.65
C MET A 26 -1.48 3.04 3.36
N VAL A 27 -1.82 2.21 4.35
CA VAL A 27 -2.81 1.15 4.21
C VAL A 27 -3.82 1.22 5.34
N GLN A 28 -5.10 1.13 4.98
CA GLN A 28 -6.18 0.94 5.94
C GLN A 28 -6.84 -0.41 5.66
N PHE A 29 -6.88 -1.27 6.65
CA PHE A 29 -7.47 -2.61 6.52
C PHE A 29 -8.96 -2.58 6.86
N LYS A 30 -9.73 -3.50 6.28
CA LYS A 30 -11.18 -3.55 6.47
C LYS A 30 -11.61 -3.91 7.89
N ASN A 31 -10.77 -4.69 8.59
CA ASN A 31 -11.08 -5.15 9.94
C ASN A 31 -10.53 -4.24 11.03
N ASN A 32 -10.00 -3.09 10.65
CA ASN A 32 -9.30 -2.20 11.59
C ASN A 32 -9.46 -0.75 11.11
N ALA A 33 -9.79 0.16 12.02
CA ALA A 33 -9.97 1.57 11.68
C ALA A 33 -8.64 2.32 11.58
N LYS A 34 -7.53 1.70 11.98
CA LYS A 34 -6.22 2.35 11.98
C LYS A 34 -5.62 2.41 10.58
N THR A 35 -4.83 3.45 10.35
CA THR A 35 -4.04 3.60 9.12
C THR A 35 -2.59 3.33 9.44
N TYR A 36 -1.96 2.49 8.63
CA TYR A 36 -0.56 2.11 8.79
C TYR A 36 0.26 2.75 7.68
N LEU A 37 1.39 3.35 8.07
CA LEU A 37 2.36 3.89 7.12
C LEU A 37 3.56 2.94 7.08
N TYR A 38 3.81 2.38 5.91
CA TYR A 38 4.97 1.52 5.66
C TYR A 38 6.05 2.33 4.97
N ASP A 39 7.27 2.30 5.52
CA ASP A 39 8.42 2.97 4.95
C ASP A 39 9.29 2.01 4.18
N ASN A 40 10.12 2.54 3.30
CA ASN A 40 11.12 1.81 2.55
C ASN A 40 10.51 0.65 1.74
N VAL A 41 9.36 0.90 1.15
CA VAL A 41 8.70 -0.08 0.28
C VAL A 41 9.42 -0.11 -1.06
N ASP A 42 9.58 -1.31 -1.62
CA ASP A 42 10.27 -1.49 -2.90
C ASP A 42 9.63 -0.63 -3.99
N ALA A 43 10.43 0.22 -4.63
CA ALA A 43 9.96 1.12 -5.67
C ALA A 43 9.37 0.37 -6.86
N ASP A 44 9.92 -0.80 -7.19
CA ASP A 44 9.40 -1.61 -8.30
C ASP A 44 7.96 -2.05 -8.04
N GLY A 45 7.63 -2.39 -6.79
CA GLY A 45 6.27 -2.75 -6.41
C GLY A 45 5.31 -1.57 -6.55
N ILE A 46 5.73 -0.38 -6.11
CA ILE A 46 4.92 0.83 -6.20
C ILE A 46 4.66 1.18 -7.67
N ILE A 47 5.67 1.11 -8.50
CA ILE A 47 5.57 1.39 -9.93
C ILE A 47 4.64 0.39 -10.61
N ASP A 48 4.73 -0.89 -10.26
CA ASP A 48 3.86 -1.92 -10.81
C ASP A 48 2.38 -1.67 -10.48
N VAL A 49 2.09 -1.17 -9.28
CA VAL A 49 0.74 -0.75 -8.92
C VAL A 49 0.30 0.44 -9.76
N PHE A 50 1.19 1.42 -9.94
CA PHE A 50 0.88 2.62 -10.71
C PHE A 50 0.51 2.29 -12.16
N PHE A 51 1.23 1.36 -12.78
CA PHE A 51 0.97 0.96 -14.16
C PHE A 51 -0.08 -0.14 -14.29
N GLY A 52 -0.68 -0.59 -13.19
CA GLY A 52 -1.73 -1.61 -13.23
C GLY A 52 -1.23 -3.03 -13.37
N GLU A 53 0.06 -3.28 -13.23
CA GLU A 53 0.63 -4.64 -13.28
C GLU A 53 0.25 -5.45 -12.04
N ILE A 54 0.08 -4.77 -10.91
CA ILE A 54 -0.41 -5.40 -9.69
C ILE A 54 -1.80 -4.80 -9.40
N THR A 55 -2.81 -5.64 -9.37
CA THR A 55 -4.20 -5.24 -9.12
C THR A 55 -4.70 -5.66 -7.74
N SER A 56 -4.14 -6.72 -7.16
CA SER A 56 -4.53 -7.18 -5.84
C SER A 56 -3.72 -6.46 -4.75
N MET A 57 -4.39 -5.56 -4.04
CA MET A 57 -3.71 -4.78 -3.00
C MET A 57 -3.37 -5.64 -1.78
N GLY A 58 -4.16 -6.67 -1.50
CA GLY A 58 -3.81 -7.60 -0.42
C GLY A 58 -2.51 -8.33 -0.71
N LYS A 59 -2.32 -8.79 -1.92
CA LYS A 59 -1.07 -9.43 -2.33
C LYS A 59 0.11 -8.45 -2.33
N PHE A 60 -0.14 -7.22 -2.80
CA PHE A 60 0.90 -6.19 -2.79
C PHE A 60 1.39 -5.92 -1.36
N VAL A 61 0.46 -5.74 -0.41
CA VAL A 61 0.81 -5.48 0.98
C VAL A 61 1.62 -6.65 1.56
N ASN A 62 1.19 -7.87 1.30
CA ASN A 62 1.90 -9.05 1.80
C ASN A 62 3.30 -9.19 1.19
N ALA A 63 3.46 -8.87 -0.08
CA ALA A 63 4.72 -9.05 -0.79
C ALA A 63 5.72 -7.93 -0.53
N TYR A 64 5.25 -6.68 -0.42
CA TYR A 64 6.13 -5.50 -0.42
C TYR A 64 6.09 -4.67 0.85
N CYS A 65 5.03 -4.74 1.63
CA CYS A 65 4.86 -3.86 2.80
C CYS A 65 5.13 -4.56 4.12
N LYS A 66 4.64 -5.78 4.29
CA LYS A 66 4.82 -6.49 5.56
C LYS A 66 6.29 -6.81 5.79
N GLY A 67 6.74 -6.56 7.01
CA GLY A 67 8.15 -6.69 7.35
C GLY A 67 8.93 -5.40 7.26
N ASN A 68 8.34 -4.36 6.66
CA ASN A 68 8.96 -3.04 6.60
C ASN A 68 8.63 -2.25 7.87
N LEU A 69 9.40 -1.18 8.09
CA LEU A 69 9.14 -0.27 9.20
C LEU A 69 7.73 0.30 9.07
N THR A 70 6.95 0.19 10.14
CA THR A 70 5.54 0.54 10.12
C THR A 70 5.22 1.52 11.23
N THR A 71 4.47 2.58 10.89
CA THR A 71 3.99 3.57 11.85
C THR A 71 2.47 3.64 11.76
N VAL A 72 1.79 3.65 12.91
CA VAL A 72 0.35 3.84 12.94
C VAL A 72 0.09 5.34 12.93
N VAL A 73 -0.65 5.84 11.94
CA VAL A 73 -0.86 7.28 11.75
C VAL A 73 -2.32 7.71 11.86
N GLY A 74 -3.22 6.78 12.12
CA GLY A 74 -4.62 7.16 12.26
C GLY A 74 -5.49 6.13 12.89
#